data_305c2d470a9358d6a2d2a7b799e1b485
#
_entry.id   305c2d470a9358d6a2d2a7b799e1b485
#
_cell.length_a   1.000
_cell.length_b   1.000
_cell.length_c   1.000
_cell.angle_alpha   90.00
_cell.angle_beta   90.00
_cell.angle_gamma   90.00
#
_symmetry.space_group_name_H-M   'P 1'
#
loop_
_entity.id
_entity.type
_entity.pdbx_description
1 polymer ?
#
loop_
_entity_poly.entity_id
_entity_poly.type
_entity_poly.pdbx_seq_one_letter_code
_entity_poly.pdbx_strand_id
1 'polypeptide(L)'
;MSHSGALEAIDRILNCGGQADEVLQAAVDVLHDRFDHYSWVGIYLVDGDELVLGPWNGPQATEHSRIPIGQGICGSAASTGQTEVVDDVNADERYLACFPSTRSEIVVPIAYEGRVVGEIDIDSDRPAAFAPDDRAFLERVALLISPACSGAASTRIPR
;
A
#
# COMPACT_ATOMS: atom_id res chain seq x y z
N MET A 1 9.97 16.93 -0.39
CA MET A 1 10.54 15.93 0.55
C MET A 1 11.27 14.86 -0.23
N SER A 2 12.38 14.42 0.29
CA SER A 2 13.17 13.41 -0.41
C SER A 2 12.70 11.99 -0.04
N HIS A 3 12.78 11.09 -1.00
CA HIS A 3 12.51 9.67 -0.77
C HIS A 3 13.44 9.10 0.30
N SER A 4 14.73 9.47 0.29
CA SER A 4 15.68 8.97 1.28
C SER A 4 15.36 9.41 2.70
N GLY A 5 14.89 10.63 2.89
CA GLY A 5 14.46 11.11 4.21
C GLY A 5 13.26 10.34 4.75
N ALA A 6 12.32 10.02 3.87
CA ALA A 6 11.17 9.20 4.25
C ALA A 6 11.58 7.76 4.58
N LEU A 7 12.49 7.17 3.80
CA LEU A 7 13.04 5.84 4.09
C LEU A 7 13.72 5.79 5.47
N GLU A 8 14.52 6.80 5.78
CA GLU A 8 15.18 6.89 7.09
C GLU A 8 14.16 6.99 8.22
N ALA A 9 13.09 7.78 8.03
CA ALA A 9 12.05 7.92 9.03
C ALA A 9 11.32 6.60 9.28
N ILE A 10 10.99 5.87 8.22
CA ILE A 10 10.32 4.57 8.32
C ILE A 10 11.25 3.55 8.98
N ASP A 11 12.53 3.54 8.60
CA ASP A 11 13.51 2.64 9.21
C ASP A 11 13.63 2.86 10.72
N ARG A 12 13.66 4.13 11.16
CA ARG A 12 13.68 4.45 12.58
C ARG A 12 12.43 3.97 13.32
N ILE A 13 11.26 4.10 12.70
CA ILE A 13 10.00 3.61 13.26
C ILE A 13 10.08 2.10 13.48
N LEU A 14 10.57 1.37 12.49
CA LEU A 14 10.70 -0.07 12.57
C LEU A 14 11.69 -0.50 13.66
N ASN A 15 12.77 0.24 13.82
CA ASN A 15 13.82 -0.08 14.81
C ASN A 15 13.45 0.30 16.24
N CYS A 16 12.45 1.17 16.42
CA CYS A 16 11.99 1.54 17.77
C CYS A 16 11.12 0.46 18.42
N GLY A 17 10.71 -0.54 17.67
CA GLY A 17 9.81 -1.58 18.15
C GLY A 17 8.36 -1.09 18.22
N GLY A 18 7.49 -1.91 18.77
CA GLY A 18 6.05 -1.62 18.89
C GLY A 18 5.20 -2.70 18.24
N GLN A 19 3.90 -2.56 18.38
CA GLN A 19 2.96 -3.47 17.75
C GLN A 19 2.97 -3.27 16.23
N ALA A 20 2.77 -4.35 15.49
CA ALA A 20 2.80 -4.29 14.02
C ALA A 20 1.83 -3.25 13.47
N ASP A 21 0.60 -3.21 13.98
CA ASP A 21 -0.41 -2.25 13.52
C ASP A 21 0.03 -0.80 13.74
N GLU A 22 0.67 -0.50 14.87
CA GLU A 22 1.16 0.85 15.19
C GLU A 22 2.31 1.25 14.27
N VAL A 23 3.23 0.35 14.03
CA VAL A 23 4.38 0.57 13.16
C VAL A 23 3.93 0.81 11.72
N LEU A 24 3.00 0.00 11.24
CA LEU A 24 2.47 0.12 9.88
C LEU A 24 1.66 1.40 9.73
N GLN A 25 0.87 1.81 10.73
CA GLN A 25 0.15 3.08 10.69
C GLN A 25 1.13 4.26 10.63
N ALA A 26 2.21 4.22 11.40
CA ALA A 26 3.22 5.27 11.38
C ALA A 26 3.89 5.37 10.01
N ALA A 27 4.18 4.23 9.37
CA ALA A 27 4.74 4.21 8.02
C ALA A 27 3.76 4.82 6.99
N VAL A 28 2.49 4.47 7.07
CA VAL A 28 1.43 5.04 6.23
C VAL A 28 1.37 6.56 6.40
N ASP A 29 1.44 7.03 7.65
CA ASP A 29 1.39 8.47 7.95
C ASP A 29 2.59 9.22 7.35
N VAL A 30 3.79 8.63 7.41
CA VAL A 30 4.98 9.21 6.77
C VAL A 30 4.76 9.35 5.27
N LEU A 31 4.25 8.31 4.61
CA LEU A 31 4.01 8.34 3.17
C LEU A 31 2.97 9.39 2.80
N HIS A 32 1.87 9.43 3.50
CA HIS A 32 0.80 10.37 3.22
C HIS A 32 1.22 11.81 3.48
N ASP A 33 1.85 12.07 4.63
CA ASP A 33 2.10 13.44 5.09
C ASP A 33 3.28 14.10 4.38
N ARG A 34 4.23 13.31 3.89
CA ARG A 34 5.45 13.87 3.26
C ARG A 34 5.36 14.04 1.75
N PHE A 35 4.34 13.47 1.10
CA PHE A 35 4.20 13.52 -0.35
C PHE A 35 2.82 14.02 -0.73
N ASP A 36 2.75 15.22 -1.27
CA ASP A 36 1.47 15.86 -1.62
C ASP A 36 0.67 15.10 -2.66
N HIS A 37 1.36 14.36 -3.52
CA HIS A 37 0.69 13.58 -4.57
C HIS A 37 0.22 12.19 -4.11
N TYR A 38 0.50 11.81 -2.87
CA TYR A 38 -0.04 10.60 -2.25
C TYR A 38 -1.31 10.98 -1.50
N SER A 39 -2.42 11.07 -2.22
CA SER A 39 -3.68 11.61 -1.69
C SER A 39 -4.34 10.67 -0.69
N TRP A 40 -4.24 9.38 -0.93
CA TRP A 40 -4.73 8.32 -0.04
C TRP A 40 -3.70 7.21 -0.02
N VAL A 41 -3.33 6.75 1.17
CA VAL A 41 -2.33 5.69 1.37
C VAL A 41 -2.95 4.62 2.27
N GLY A 42 -2.87 3.36 1.84
CA GLY A 42 -3.33 2.24 2.64
C GLY A 42 -2.42 1.03 2.49
N ILE A 43 -2.45 0.17 3.49
CA ILE A 43 -1.80 -1.13 3.44
C ILE A 43 -2.89 -2.18 3.56
N TYR A 44 -3.00 -3.01 2.53
CA TYR A 44 -3.84 -4.21 2.56
C TYR A 44 -2.99 -5.39 3.01
N LEU A 45 -3.57 -6.26 3.81
CA LEU A 45 -2.92 -7.48 4.30
C LEU A 45 -3.64 -8.69 3.72
N VAL A 46 -2.87 -9.70 3.34
CA VAL A 46 -3.44 -10.94 2.81
C VAL A 46 -4.07 -11.75 3.93
N ASP A 47 -5.32 -12.15 3.72
CA ASP A 47 -6.08 -13.02 4.62
C ASP A 47 -6.73 -14.11 3.74
N GLY A 48 -6.09 -15.26 3.66
CA GLY A 48 -6.52 -16.34 2.77
C GLY A 48 -6.44 -15.91 1.29
N ASP A 49 -7.58 -15.87 0.64
CA ASP A 49 -7.71 -15.45 -0.77
C ASP A 49 -8.21 -14.02 -0.94
N GLU A 50 -8.19 -13.24 0.14
CA GLU A 50 -8.63 -11.85 0.14
C GLU A 50 -7.53 -10.91 0.64
N LEU A 51 -7.64 -9.65 0.21
CA LEU A 51 -6.90 -8.53 0.78
C LEU A 51 -7.80 -7.82 1.78
N VAL A 52 -7.31 -7.56 2.98
CA VAL A 52 -8.05 -6.88 4.03
C VAL A 52 -7.35 -5.58 4.36
N LEU A 53 -8.10 -4.48 4.36
CA LEU A 53 -7.54 -3.17 4.65
C LEU A 53 -7.02 -3.11 6.08
N GLY A 54 -5.75 -2.77 6.21
CA GLY A 54 -5.08 -2.44 7.47
C GLY A 54 -5.03 -0.93 7.67
N PRO A 55 -3.90 -0.37 8.13
CA PRO A 55 -3.81 1.06 8.35
C PRO A 55 -3.92 1.84 7.05
N TRP A 56 -4.53 3.02 7.14
CA TRP A 56 -4.68 3.93 6.02
C TRP A 56 -4.67 5.38 6.50
N ASN A 57 -4.43 6.30 5.58
CA ASN A 57 -4.50 7.74 5.83
C ASN A 57 -4.97 8.44 4.54
N GLY A 58 -5.91 9.34 4.68
CA GLY A 58 -6.48 10.06 3.55
C GLY A 58 -7.73 10.83 3.98
N PRO A 59 -8.38 11.51 3.02
CA PRO A 59 -9.53 12.36 3.35
C PRO A 59 -10.78 11.57 3.75
N GLN A 60 -10.88 10.30 3.35
CA GLN A 60 -12.05 9.48 3.68
C GLN A 60 -11.72 8.00 3.62
N ALA A 61 -12.49 7.18 4.31
CA ALA A 61 -12.37 5.73 4.26
C ALA A 61 -12.83 5.18 2.92
N THR A 62 -12.21 4.09 2.49
CA THR A 62 -12.66 3.37 1.29
C THR A 62 -13.77 2.38 1.62
N GLU A 63 -14.67 2.16 0.64
CA GLU A 63 -15.68 1.10 0.71
C GLU A 63 -15.08 -0.29 0.48
N HIS A 64 -13.91 -0.36 -0.17
CA HIS A 64 -13.25 -1.62 -0.52
C HIS A 64 -12.31 -2.06 0.59
N SER A 65 -12.89 -2.42 1.75
CA SER A 65 -12.10 -2.91 2.89
C SER A 65 -11.69 -4.38 2.76
N ARG A 66 -12.35 -5.13 1.87
CA ARG A 66 -12.00 -6.50 1.51
C ARG A 66 -12.04 -6.64 -0.01
N ILE A 67 -10.97 -7.15 -0.60
CA ILE A 67 -10.84 -7.30 -2.05
C ILE A 67 -10.38 -8.73 -2.35
N PRO A 68 -11.12 -9.50 -3.12
CA PRO A 68 -10.64 -10.82 -3.56
C PRO A 68 -9.35 -10.70 -4.37
N ILE A 69 -8.37 -11.55 -4.08
CA ILE A 69 -7.14 -11.60 -4.86
C ILE A 69 -7.51 -11.99 -6.30
N GLY A 70 -7.01 -11.21 -7.26
CA GLY A 70 -7.33 -11.36 -8.67
C GLY A 70 -8.37 -10.35 -9.18
N GLN A 71 -9.04 -9.61 -8.30
CA GLN A 71 -10.00 -8.57 -8.70
C GLN A 71 -9.41 -7.18 -8.54
N GLY A 72 -9.72 -6.32 -9.51
CA GLY A 72 -9.24 -4.93 -9.49
C GLY A 72 -7.75 -4.82 -9.70
N ILE A 73 -7.24 -3.60 -9.57
CA ILE A 73 -5.81 -3.33 -9.66
C ILE A 73 -5.08 -3.93 -8.46
N CYS A 74 -5.62 -3.75 -7.26
CA CYS A 74 -5.07 -4.31 -6.02
C CYS A 74 -5.02 -5.83 -6.07
N GLY A 75 -6.12 -6.47 -6.44
CA GLY A 75 -6.18 -7.93 -6.54
C GLY A 75 -5.24 -8.50 -7.60
N SER A 76 -5.08 -7.77 -8.70
CA SER A 76 -4.15 -8.15 -9.77
C SER A 76 -2.71 -8.10 -9.29
N ALA A 77 -2.32 -7.01 -8.60
CA ALA A 77 -0.96 -6.87 -8.05
C ALA A 77 -0.65 -8.00 -7.06
N ALA A 78 -1.58 -8.32 -6.17
CA ALA A 78 -1.41 -9.41 -5.21
C ALA A 78 -1.27 -10.76 -5.89
N SER A 79 -2.05 -11.00 -6.93
CA SER A 79 -2.06 -12.26 -7.69
C SER A 79 -0.75 -12.49 -8.46
N THR A 80 -0.21 -11.44 -9.07
CA THR A 80 0.99 -11.55 -9.91
C THR A 80 2.29 -11.31 -9.14
N GLY A 81 2.22 -10.64 -7.98
CA GLY A 81 3.41 -10.20 -7.26
C GLY A 81 4.14 -9.05 -7.94
N GLN A 82 3.50 -8.36 -8.87
CA GLN A 82 4.08 -7.27 -9.65
C GLN A 82 3.47 -5.93 -9.26
N THR A 83 4.32 -4.89 -9.20
CA THR A 83 3.85 -3.52 -9.01
C THR A 83 2.99 -3.09 -10.18
N GLU A 84 1.85 -2.46 -9.88
CA GLU A 84 0.95 -1.87 -10.87
C GLU A 84 1.04 -0.36 -10.77
N VAL A 85 1.35 0.32 -11.87
CA VAL A 85 1.33 1.78 -11.99
C VAL A 85 0.29 2.15 -13.02
N VAL A 86 -0.77 2.83 -12.60
CA VAL A 86 -1.89 3.18 -13.48
C VAL A 86 -1.97 4.69 -13.58
N ASP A 87 -1.61 5.23 -14.75
CA ASP A 87 -1.55 6.68 -14.99
C ASP A 87 -2.93 7.33 -15.08
N ASP A 88 -3.93 6.56 -15.54
CA ASP A 88 -5.32 7.00 -15.63
C ASP A 88 -6.23 5.86 -15.24
N VAL A 89 -6.76 5.89 -14.03
CA VAL A 89 -7.62 4.83 -13.50
C VAL A 89 -8.93 4.68 -14.29
N ASN A 90 -9.41 5.76 -14.89
CA ASN A 90 -10.65 5.71 -15.66
C ASN A 90 -10.48 4.99 -17.00
N ALA A 91 -9.24 4.81 -17.46
CA ALA A 91 -8.93 4.07 -18.67
C ALA A 91 -8.65 2.58 -18.39
N ASP A 92 -8.56 2.17 -17.12
CA ASP A 92 -8.30 0.79 -16.73
C ASP A 92 -9.59 0.09 -16.33
N GLU A 93 -9.97 -0.93 -17.09
CA GLU A 93 -11.20 -1.68 -16.86
C GLU A 93 -11.24 -2.42 -15.52
N ARG A 94 -10.07 -2.71 -14.94
CA ARG A 94 -9.96 -3.40 -13.64
C ARG A 94 -10.26 -2.50 -12.46
N TYR A 95 -10.27 -1.17 -12.66
CA TYR A 95 -10.34 -0.21 -11.57
C TYR A 95 -11.63 -0.36 -10.76
N LEU A 96 -11.46 -0.60 -9.45
CA LEU A 96 -12.55 -0.56 -8.48
C LEU A 96 -12.59 0.84 -7.89
N ALA A 97 -13.58 1.63 -8.28
CA ALA A 97 -13.68 3.04 -7.91
C ALA A 97 -13.81 3.19 -6.39
N CYS A 98 -12.75 3.64 -5.74
CA CYS A 98 -12.75 3.93 -4.31
C CYS A 98 -13.20 5.36 -4.04
N PHE A 99 -12.69 6.29 -4.85
CA PHE A 99 -12.96 7.72 -4.67
C PHE A 99 -13.17 8.39 -6.02
N PRO A 100 -14.19 9.26 -6.16
CA PRO A 100 -14.42 9.95 -7.44
C PRO A 100 -13.26 10.85 -7.86
N SER A 101 -12.45 11.33 -6.90
CA SER A 101 -11.32 12.22 -7.17
C SER A 101 -10.06 11.50 -7.64
N THR A 102 -9.98 10.18 -7.52
CA THR A 102 -8.78 9.43 -7.92
C THR A 102 -8.57 9.49 -9.42
N ARG A 103 -7.34 9.82 -9.82
CA ARG A 103 -6.93 9.90 -11.23
C ARG A 103 -5.88 8.87 -11.57
N SER A 104 -4.93 8.61 -10.66
CA SER A 104 -3.89 7.61 -10.86
C SER A 104 -3.69 6.80 -9.60
N GLU A 105 -3.09 5.63 -9.74
CA GLU A 105 -2.90 4.70 -8.63
C GLU A 105 -1.60 3.94 -8.80
N ILE A 106 -0.92 3.65 -7.68
CA ILE A 106 0.17 2.69 -7.64
C ILE A 106 -0.10 1.66 -6.56
N VAL A 107 0.10 0.39 -6.90
CA VAL A 107 -0.04 -0.73 -5.96
C VAL A 107 1.25 -1.52 -5.96
N VAL A 108 1.88 -1.63 -4.80
CA VAL A 108 3.17 -2.30 -4.64
C VAL A 108 3.01 -3.51 -3.73
N PRO A 109 3.16 -4.74 -4.26
CA PRO A 109 3.09 -5.94 -3.42
C PRO A 109 4.18 -5.96 -2.35
N ILE A 110 3.83 -6.48 -1.19
CA ILE A 110 4.75 -6.69 -0.08
C ILE A 110 4.96 -8.19 0.04
N ALA A 111 6.19 -8.64 -0.21
CA ALA A 111 6.54 -10.06 -0.14
C ALA A 111 7.43 -10.33 1.07
N TYR A 112 7.16 -11.44 1.74
CA TYR A 112 7.97 -11.90 2.86
C TYR A 112 8.20 -13.41 2.71
N GLU A 113 9.45 -13.81 2.74
CA GLU A 113 9.86 -15.22 2.56
C GLU A 113 9.23 -15.85 1.30
N GLY A 114 9.26 -15.10 0.20
CA GLY A 114 8.81 -15.58 -1.11
C GLY A 114 7.31 -15.57 -1.33
N ARG A 115 6.52 -15.01 -0.39
CA ARG A 115 5.06 -14.92 -0.52
C ARG A 115 4.58 -13.49 -0.38
N VAL A 116 3.54 -13.13 -1.13
CA VAL A 116 2.87 -11.84 -0.97
C VAL A 116 2.08 -11.89 0.34
N VAL A 117 2.39 -10.98 1.27
CA VAL A 117 1.72 -10.87 2.57
C VAL A 117 0.83 -9.64 2.67
N GLY A 118 0.93 -8.74 1.69
CA GLY A 118 0.13 -7.53 1.65
C GLY A 118 0.52 -6.67 0.46
N GLU A 119 0.07 -5.43 0.47
CA GLU A 119 0.46 -4.45 -0.55
C GLU A 119 0.27 -3.04 -0.04
N ILE A 120 1.06 -2.11 -0.62
CA ILE A 120 0.89 -0.67 -0.43
C ILE A 120 0.02 -0.19 -1.58
N ASP A 121 -1.10 0.46 -1.26
CA ASP A 121 -2.01 1.05 -2.24
C ASP A 121 -2.05 2.56 -2.05
N ILE A 122 -1.70 3.30 -3.10
CA ILE A 122 -1.69 4.76 -3.06
C ILE A 122 -2.50 5.29 -4.24
N ASP A 123 -3.48 6.13 -3.91
CA ASP A 123 -4.28 6.84 -4.90
C ASP A 123 -3.85 8.31 -4.94
N SER A 124 -3.86 8.89 -6.14
CA SER A 124 -3.60 10.31 -6.32
C SER A 124 -4.75 10.96 -7.08
N ASP A 125 -5.04 12.20 -6.70
CA ASP A 125 -5.99 13.05 -7.43
C ASP A 125 -5.35 13.71 -8.67
N ARG A 126 -4.09 13.42 -8.94
CA ARG A 126 -3.35 13.88 -10.11
C ARG A 126 -3.18 12.74 -11.11
N PRO A 127 -3.37 13.00 -12.42
CA PRO A 127 -3.07 11.96 -13.42
C PRO A 127 -1.57 11.73 -13.50
N ALA A 128 -1.17 10.50 -13.80
CA ALA A 128 0.22 10.10 -13.97
C ALA A 128 1.13 10.60 -12.84
N ALA A 129 0.65 10.46 -11.59
CA ALA A 129 1.34 11.02 -10.42
C ALA A 129 2.60 10.27 -10.03
N PHE A 130 2.73 9.01 -10.43
CA PHE A 130 3.78 8.12 -9.93
C PHE A 130 4.87 7.93 -10.97
N ALA A 131 6.02 8.58 -10.73
CA ALA A 131 7.20 8.46 -11.56
C ALA A 131 7.98 7.17 -11.23
N PRO A 132 8.94 6.77 -12.08
CA PRO A 132 9.81 5.63 -11.76
C PRO A 132 10.50 5.72 -10.40
N ASP A 133 10.83 6.93 -9.96
CA ASP A 133 11.44 7.15 -8.64
C ASP A 133 10.48 6.81 -7.50
N ASP A 134 9.19 7.12 -7.66
CA ASP A 134 8.16 6.75 -6.68
C ASP A 134 8.05 5.22 -6.59
N ARG A 135 8.04 4.56 -7.73
CA ARG A 135 7.96 3.11 -7.78
C ARG A 135 9.15 2.46 -7.06
N ALA A 136 10.36 2.89 -7.39
CA ALA A 136 11.58 2.35 -6.76
C ALA A 136 11.59 2.60 -5.25
N PHE A 137 11.21 3.80 -4.83
CA PHE A 137 11.09 4.16 -3.42
C PHE A 137 10.08 3.28 -2.69
N LEU A 138 8.88 3.13 -3.24
CA LEU A 138 7.81 2.35 -2.60
C LEU A 138 8.13 0.86 -2.58
N GLU A 139 8.82 0.35 -3.58
CA GLU A 139 9.30 -1.03 -3.56
C GLU A 139 10.32 -1.25 -2.43
N ARG A 140 11.15 -0.27 -2.12
CA ARG A 140 12.06 -0.32 -0.97
C ARG A 140 11.30 -0.24 0.35
N VAL A 141 10.28 0.60 0.44
CA VAL A 141 9.41 0.67 1.63
C VAL A 141 8.76 -0.69 1.86
N ALA A 142 8.26 -1.32 0.80
CA ALA A 142 7.63 -2.65 0.89
C ALA A 142 8.60 -3.69 1.47
N LEU A 143 9.86 -3.66 1.06
CA LEU A 143 10.89 -4.55 1.64
C LEU A 143 11.09 -4.29 3.12
N LEU A 144 11.18 -3.02 3.52
CA LEU A 144 11.41 -2.64 4.92
C LEU A 144 10.27 -3.10 5.83
N ILE A 145 9.03 -2.92 5.41
CA ILE A 145 7.86 -3.21 6.25
C ILE A 145 7.37 -4.65 6.15
N SER A 146 7.95 -5.47 5.27
CA SER A 146 7.46 -6.83 5.03
C SER A 146 7.41 -7.71 6.29
N PRO A 147 8.41 -7.68 7.20
CA PRO A 147 8.30 -8.48 8.44
C PRO A 147 7.13 -8.04 9.32
N ALA A 148 6.87 -6.72 9.41
CA ALA A 148 5.75 -6.19 10.18
C ALA A 148 4.41 -6.60 9.58
N CYS A 149 4.30 -6.60 8.24
CA CYS A 149 3.10 -7.06 7.55
C CYS A 149 2.85 -8.55 7.79
N SER A 150 3.89 -9.36 7.78
CA SER A 150 3.78 -10.79 8.07
C SER A 150 3.30 -11.02 9.50
N GLY A 151 3.82 -10.26 10.48
CA GLY A 151 3.38 -10.32 11.86
C GLY A 151 1.92 -9.92 12.03
N ALA A 152 1.51 -8.82 11.40
CA ALA A 152 0.14 -8.33 11.43
C ALA A 152 -0.83 -9.33 10.79
N ALA A 153 -0.45 -9.94 9.65
CA ALA A 153 -1.26 -10.96 8.99
C ALA A 153 -1.45 -12.19 9.89
N SER A 154 -0.41 -12.61 10.60
CA SER A 154 -0.48 -13.72 11.54
C SER A 154 -1.47 -13.46 12.68
N THR A 155 -1.53 -12.23 13.20
CA THR A 155 -2.47 -11.87 14.26
C THR A 155 -3.92 -11.77 13.75
N ARG A 156 -4.12 -11.67 12.44
CA ARG A 156 -5.45 -11.59 11.82
C ARG A 156 -6.03 -12.95 11.42
N ILE A 157 -5.29 -14.04 11.59
CA ILE A 157 -5.80 -15.38 11.31
C ILE A 157 -6.99 -15.65 12.23
N PRO A 158 -8.11 -16.14 11.68
CA PRO A 158 -9.31 -16.43 12.49
C PRO A 158 -8.99 -17.37 13.65
N ARG A 159 -9.49 -17.00 14.78
CA ARG A 159 -9.33 -17.77 16.02
C ARG A 159 -10.45 -18.75 16.22
#